data_b5f3b554f5b2232444f8280aa00a8080
#
_entry.id   b5f3b554f5b2232444f8280aa00a8080
#
_cell.length_a   1.000
_cell.length_b   1.000
_cell.length_c   1.000
_cell.angle_alpha   90.00
_cell.angle_beta   90.00
_cell.angle_gamma   90.00
#
_symmetry.space_group_name_H-M   'P 1'
#
loop_
_entity.id
_entity.type
_entity.pdbx_description
1 polymer ?
#
loop_
_entity_poly.entity_id
_entity_poly.type
_entity_poly.pdbx_seq_one_letter_code
_entity_poly.pdbx_strand_id
1 'polypeptide(L)'
;MTYRVQIPVPARVVVLVSGSGTLLQALLDAAAEPGFPARVVAVGADRTDIEGLARAERRAVPTFGLRVADHLDRAAWDDAMAKAVAEHRPDLVISAGFMKILGPGFRDTIGCPMINTHPALLPAFPGVRPVADALGYGVKVTGATVHLVDDGVDTGPVLAQRAVEVRPGDTVESLHERIKIEERRLLVSTVAALARSGATVTGREVTIP
;
A
#
# COMPACT_ATOMS: atom_id res chain seq x y z
N MET A 1 0.39 -19.01 15.29
CA MET A 1 -0.85 -18.24 15.60
C MET A 1 -1.67 -18.17 14.32
N THR A 2 -3.00 -18.39 14.40
CA THR A 2 -3.91 -18.26 13.26
C THR A 2 -4.91 -17.16 13.56
N TYR A 3 -5.15 -16.24 12.61
CA TYR A 3 -6.16 -15.18 12.73
C TYR A 3 -6.82 -14.90 11.38
N ARG A 4 -7.98 -14.26 11.41
CA ARG A 4 -8.72 -13.88 10.20
C ARG A 4 -8.66 -12.37 10.01
N VAL A 5 -8.40 -11.97 8.77
CA VAL A 5 -8.61 -10.60 8.28
C VAL A 5 -9.97 -10.58 7.58
N GLN A 6 -10.92 -9.86 8.15
CA GLN A 6 -12.26 -9.74 7.59
C GLN A 6 -12.67 -8.27 7.60
N ILE A 7 -13.13 -7.78 6.47
CA ILE A 7 -13.54 -6.39 6.30
C ILE A 7 -14.95 -6.34 5.71
N PRO A 8 -15.76 -5.32 6.01
CA PRO A 8 -17.11 -5.15 5.45
C PRO A 8 -17.11 -4.96 3.92
N VAL A 9 -18.27 -5.17 3.30
CA VAL A 9 -18.52 -4.87 1.88
C VAL A 9 -19.62 -3.83 1.78
N PRO A 10 -19.40 -2.69 1.12
CA PRO A 10 -18.13 -2.22 0.55
C PRO A 10 -17.17 -1.74 1.65
N ALA A 11 -15.90 -2.16 1.55
CA ALA A 11 -14.86 -1.77 2.48
C ALA A 11 -14.54 -0.26 2.37
N ARG A 12 -14.35 0.39 3.50
CA ARG A 12 -13.88 1.78 3.60
C ARG A 12 -12.36 1.79 3.60
N VAL A 13 -11.76 2.35 2.57
CA VAL A 13 -10.31 2.33 2.37
C VAL A 13 -9.71 3.72 2.55
N VAL A 14 -8.72 3.86 3.41
CA VAL A 14 -7.82 5.03 3.43
C VAL A 14 -6.52 4.66 2.73
N VAL A 15 -6.08 5.52 1.80
CA VAL A 15 -4.84 5.29 1.03
C VAL A 15 -3.80 6.33 1.42
N LEU A 16 -2.59 5.87 1.75
CA LEU A 16 -1.44 6.72 2.06
C LEU A 16 -0.48 6.78 0.87
N VAL A 17 -0.07 7.99 0.50
CA VAL A 17 0.80 8.27 -0.67
C VAL A 17 1.89 9.28 -0.34
N SER A 18 3.03 9.24 -1.04
CA SER A 18 4.12 10.24 -0.90
C SER A 18 4.51 10.93 -2.21
N GLY A 19 3.84 10.61 -3.34
CA GLY A 19 4.28 11.14 -4.65
C GLY A 19 3.18 11.15 -5.71
N SER A 20 3.49 10.61 -6.88
CA SER A 20 2.61 10.66 -8.06
C SER A 20 1.25 9.97 -7.91
N GLY A 21 1.10 9.01 -7.01
CA GLY A 21 -0.17 8.36 -6.72
C GLY A 21 -0.72 7.48 -7.86
N THR A 22 0.14 6.82 -8.64
CA THR A 22 -0.33 5.97 -9.76
C THR A 22 -1.05 4.70 -9.27
N LEU A 23 -0.65 4.15 -8.12
CA LEU A 23 -1.35 3.05 -7.44
C LEU A 23 -2.72 3.52 -6.91
N LEU A 24 -2.76 4.71 -6.30
CA LEU A 24 -4.01 5.35 -5.87
C LEU A 24 -4.94 5.54 -7.05
N GLN A 25 -4.43 6.03 -8.21
CA GLN A 25 -5.27 6.22 -9.40
C GLN A 25 -5.95 4.91 -9.82
N ALA A 26 -5.20 3.81 -9.85
CA ALA A 26 -5.77 2.50 -10.20
C ALA A 26 -6.89 2.05 -9.24
N LEU A 27 -6.73 2.34 -7.94
CA LEU A 27 -7.78 2.07 -6.95
C LEU A 27 -8.99 2.99 -7.11
N LEU A 28 -8.79 4.28 -7.40
CA LEU A 28 -9.87 5.24 -7.63
C LEU A 28 -10.68 4.87 -8.88
N ASP A 29 -10.01 4.42 -9.94
CA ASP A 29 -10.65 3.98 -11.17
C ASP A 29 -11.47 2.70 -10.93
N ALA A 30 -10.87 1.71 -10.26
CA ALA A 30 -11.57 0.48 -9.90
C ALA A 30 -12.78 0.73 -8.96
N ALA A 31 -12.62 1.62 -7.99
CA ALA A 31 -13.70 1.96 -7.04
C ALA A 31 -14.87 2.71 -7.68
N ALA A 32 -14.70 3.27 -8.88
CA ALA A 32 -15.75 3.88 -9.66
C ALA A 32 -16.59 2.84 -10.46
N GLU A 33 -16.07 1.62 -10.62
CA GLU A 33 -16.78 0.56 -11.34
C GLU A 33 -17.92 -0.03 -10.50
N PRO A 34 -19.09 -0.26 -11.08
CA PRO A 34 -20.22 -0.89 -10.38
C PRO A 34 -19.83 -2.26 -9.81
N GLY A 35 -20.12 -2.48 -8.53
CA GLY A 35 -19.84 -3.77 -7.87
C GLY A 35 -18.40 -3.96 -7.38
N PHE A 36 -17.54 -2.95 -7.48
CA PHE A 36 -16.25 -3.01 -6.79
C PHE A 36 -16.48 -3.01 -5.26
N PRO A 37 -15.86 -3.95 -4.51
CA PRO A 37 -16.25 -4.20 -3.12
C PRO A 37 -15.58 -3.25 -2.11
N ALA A 38 -14.98 -2.15 -2.57
CA ALA A 38 -14.33 -1.17 -1.73
C ALA A 38 -14.53 0.25 -2.25
N ARG A 39 -14.44 1.24 -1.36
CA ARG A 39 -14.47 2.67 -1.70
C ARG A 39 -13.32 3.40 -1.01
N VAL A 40 -12.65 4.29 -1.71
CA VAL A 40 -11.64 5.17 -1.11
C VAL A 40 -12.37 6.29 -0.38
N VAL A 41 -12.25 6.35 0.95
CA VAL A 41 -12.93 7.32 1.80
C VAL A 41 -12.07 8.51 2.17
N ALA A 42 -10.75 8.38 2.11
CA ALA A 42 -9.80 9.47 2.23
C ALA A 42 -8.43 9.08 1.67
N VAL A 43 -7.61 10.09 1.38
CA VAL A 43 -6.22 9.94 0.97
C VAL A 43 -5.34 10.81 1.86
N GLY A 44 -4.36 10.18 2.51
CA GLY A 44 -3.37 10.84 3.35
C GLY A 44 -1.98 10.90 2.71
N ALA A 45 -1.21 11.93 3.07
CA ALA A 45 0.16 12.08 2.60
C ALA A 45 1.10 12.66 3.66
N ASP A 46 2.41 12.38 3.52
CA ASP A 46 3.47 12.96 4.34
C ASP A 46 3.91 14.36 3.86
N ARG A 47 3.18 14.94 2.90
CA ARG A 47 3.39 16.27 2.29
C ARG A 47 2.12 16.77 1.61
N THR A 48 2.06 18.06 1.28
CA THR A 48 0.82 18.71 0.81
C THR A 48 0.74 18.82 -0.72
N ASP A 49 1.83 19.15 -1.38
CA ASP A 49 1.80 19.55 -2.80
C ASP A 49 2.24 18.39 -3.70
N ILE A 50 1.42 17.33 -3.76
CA ILE A 50 1.71 16.14 -4.57
C ILE A 50 0.54 15.75 -5.47
N GLU A 51 0.89 15.20 -6.62
CA GLU A 51 -0.09 14.73 -7.60
C GLU A 51 -1.03 13.67 -7.02
N GLY A 52 -0.56 12.85 -6.08
CA GLY A 52 -1.41 11.86 -5.40
C GLY A 52 -2.64 12.48 -4.70
N LEU A 53 -2.48 13.61 -3.99
CA LEU A 53 -3.61 14.34 -3.38
C LEU A 53 -4.51 14.96 -4.46
N ALA A 54 -3.92 15.61 -5.46
CA ALA A 54 -4.69 16.20 -6.56
C ALA A 54 -5.55 15.16 -7.32
N ARG A 55 -5.11 13.90 -7.43
CA ARG A 55 -5.91 12.79 -8.00
C ARG A 55 -7.15 12.50 -7.17
N ALA A 56 -7.02 12.48 -5.85
CA ALA A 56 -8.14 12.26 -4.93
C ALA A 56 -9.14 13.43 -4.99
N GLU A 57 -8.65 14.65 -4.99
CA GLU A 57 -9.48 15.88 -5.07
C GLU A 57 -10.29 15.92 -6.36
N ARG A 58 -9.71 15.57 -7.51
CA ARG A 58 -10.44 15.45 -8.78
C ARG A 58 -11.58 14.43 -8.77
N ARG A 59 -11.54 13.49 -7.82
CA ARG A 59 -12.60 12.48 -7.59
C ARG A 59 -13.48 12.81 -6.39
N ALA A 60 -13.38 14.04 -5.84
CA ALA A 60 -14.08 14.49 -4.64
C ALA A 60 -13.87 13.58 -3.42
N VAL A 61 -12.70 12.94 -3.33
CA VAL A 61 -12.27 12.16 -2.16
C VAL A 61 -11.55 13.08 -1.19
N PRO A 62 -11.92 13.10 0.10
CA PRO A 62 -11.25 13.87 1.13
C PRO A 62 -9.75 13.60 1.19
N THR A 63 -8.96 14.66 1.38
CA THR A 63 -7.49 14.58 1.47
C THR A 63 -6.96 15.19 2.75
N PHE A 64 -5.82 14.71 3.24
CA PHE A 64 -5.05 15.36 4.28
C PHE A 64 -3.54 15.18 4.03
N GLY A 65 -2.77 16.21 4.33
CA GLY A 65 -1.31 16.20 4.22
C GLY A 65 -0.69 16.63 5.54
N LEU A 66 0.18 15.80 6.12
CA LEU A 66 0.86 16.06 7.38
C LEU A 66 2.37 15.94 7.18
N ARG A 67 3.07 17.08 7.17
CA ARG A 67 4.53 17.08 7.02
C ARG A 67 5.19 16.80 8.38
N VAL A 68 6.20 15.93 8.38
CA VAL A 68 6.98 15.64 9.60
C VAL A 68 7.55 16.93 10.24
N ALA A 69 7.97 17.88 9.40
CA ALA A 69 8.56 19.16 9.86
C ALA A 69 7.56 20.07 10.59
N ASP A 70 6.26 19.85 10.48
CA ASP A 70 5.23 20.66 11.13
C ASP A 70 4.88 20.16 12.55
N HIS A 71 5.53 19.10 13.01
CA HIS A 71 5.32 18.48 14.32
C HIS A 71 6.56 18.60 15.20
N LEU A 72 6.37 18.52 16.51
CA LEU A 72 7.44 18.65 17.49
C LEU A 72 8.54 17.61 17.29
N ASP A 73 8.14 16.37 17.03
CA ASP A 73 9.02 15.25 16.78
C ASP A 73 8.31 14.19 15.93
N ARG A 74 9.01 13.09 15.65
CA ARG A 74 8.49 11.99 14.85
C ARG A 74 7.30 11.29 15.51
N ALA A 75 7.30 11.14 16.83
CA ALA A 75 6.22 10.48 17.55
C ALA A 75 4.92 11.31 17.49
N ALA A 76 5.04 12.63 17.66
CA ALA A 76 3.90 13.55 17.52
C ALA A 76 3.30 13.52 16.11
N TRP A 77 4.16 13.39 15.07
CA TRP A 77 3.69 13.23 13.69
C TRP A 77 3.01 11.88 13.46
N ASP A 78 3.59 10.77 13.95
CA ASP A 78 2.99 9.43 13.83
C ASP A 78 1.60 9.40 14.50
N ASP A 79 1.45 10.00 15.67
CA ASP A 79 0.16 10.12 16.39
C ASP A 79 -0.85 10.97 15.61
N ALA A 80 -0.43 12.10 15.04
CA ALA A 80 -1.29 12.95 14.24
C ALA A 80 -1.76 12.23 12.97
N MET A 81 -0.87 11.51 12.29
CA MET A 81 -1.19 10.72 11.10
C MET A 81 -2.17 9.60 11.45
N ALA A 82 -1.95 8.90 12.56
CA ALA A 82 -2.83 7.83 13.02
C ALA A 82 -4.26 8.35 13.32
N LYS A 83 -4.36 9.48 14.01
CA LYS A 83 -5.64 10.12 14.31
C LYS A 83 -6.36 10.58 13.05
N ALA A 84 -5.65 11.25 12.14
CA ALA A 84 -6.22 11.69 10.87
C ALA A 84 -6.77 10.52 10.04
N VAL A 85 -6.07 9.39 10.01
CA VAL A 85 -6.57 8.16 9.36
C VAL A 85 -7.80 7.61 10.08
N ALA A 86 -7.77 7.52 11.42
CA ALA A 86 -8.84 6.95 12.22
C ALA A 86 -10.15 7.74 12.14
N GLU A 87 -10.10 9.08 11.98
CA GLU A 87 -11.28 9.94 11.76
C GLU A 87 -12.14 9.48 10.58
N HIS A 88 -11.53 8.90 9.56
CA HIS A 88 -12.23 8.36 8.40
C HIS A 88 -12.81 6.96 8.63
N ARG A 89 -12.61 6.36 9.81
CA ARG A 89 -13.11 5.02 10.19
C ARG A 89 -12.87 3.99 9.08
N PRO A 90 -11.61 3.72 8.71
CA PRO A 90 -11.28 2.75 7.67
C PRO A 90 -11.53 1.32 8.13
N ASP A 91 -11.89 0.46 7.19
CA ASP A 91 -11.87 -0.99 7.35
C ASP A 91 -10.53 -1.58 6.86
N LEU A 92 -9.80 -0.81 6.05
CA LEU A 92 -8.49 -1.15 5.49
C LEU A 92 -7.67 0.11 5.24
N VAL A 93 -6.41 0.10 5.62
CA VAL A 93 -5.43 1.14 5.24
C VAL A 93 -4.48 0.57 4.19
N ILE A 94 -4.18 1.34 3.15
CA ILE A 94 -3.27 0.95 2.07
C ILE A 94 -2.10 1.94 2.00
N SER A 95 -0.89 1.43 2.18
CA SER A 95 0.34 2.13 1.83
C SER A 95 0.59 1.94 0.33
N ALA A 96 0.38 2.98 -0.46
CA ALA A 96 0.49 2.96 -1.92
C ALA A 96 1.64 3.86 -2.39
N GLY A 97 2.87 3.43 -2.15
CA GLY A 97 4.06 4.24 -2.36
C GLY A 97 4.23 5.34 -1.30
N PHE A 98 3.89 5.03 -0.07
CA PHE A 98 4.10 5.90 1.09
C PHE A 98 5.51 5.67 1.65
N MET A 99 6.32 6.73 1.68
CA MET A 99 7.77 6.63 1.94
C MET A 99 8.16 6.84 3.41
N LYS A 100 7.22 6.72 4.34
CA LYS A 100 7.49 6.83 5.77
C LYS A 100 7.14 5.53 6.48
N ILE A 101 8.04 5.08 7.35
CA ILE A 101 7.73 4.01 8.29
C ILE A 101 6.84 4.63 9.37
N LEU A 102 5.69 4.06 9.59
CA LEU A 102 4.74 4.50 10.61
C LEU A 102 5.12 3.87 11.96
N GLY A 103 5.00 4.65 13.02
CA GLY A 103 5.37 4.21 14.36
C GLY A 103 4.51 3.05 14.87
N PRO A 104 4.95 2.34 15.93
CA PRO A 104 4.27 1.13 16.42
C PRO A 104 2.81 1.39 16.88
N GLY A 105 2.52 2.57 17.45
CA GLY A 105 1.17 2.95 17.88
C GLY A 105 0.20 3.26 16.74
N PHE A 106 0.69 3.43 15.52
CA PHE A 106 -0.18 3.74 14.36
C PHE A 106 -1.21 2.64 14.12
N ARG A 107 -0.78 1.38 14.06
CA ARG A 107 -1.66 0.24 13.78
C ARG A 107 -2.69 0.03 14.91
N ASP A 108 -2.28 0.22 16.16
CA ASP A 108 -3.18 0.14 17.31
C ASP A 108 -4.27 1.22 17.24
N THR A 109 -3.89 2.43 16.86
CA THR A 109 -4.82 3.58 16.75
C THR A 109 -5.82 3.42 15.61
N ILE A 110 -5.39 2.95 14.42
CA ILE A 110 -6.31 2.75 13.30
C ILE A 110 -7.26 1.57 13.50
N GLY A 111 -6.88 0.57 14.30
CA GLY A 111 -7.71 -0.58 14.69
C GLY A 111 -8.17 -1.46 13.53
N CYS A 112 -7.55 -1.38 12.36
CA CYS A 112 -7.90 -2.17 11.18
C CYS A 112 -6.63 -2.69 10.47
N PRO A 113 -6.76 -3.68 9.57
CA PRO A 113 -5.66 -4.18 8.77
C PRO A 113 -5.01 -3.06 7.93
N MET A 114 -3.69 -3.18 7.76
CA MET A 114 -2.93 -2.35 6.83
C MET A 114 -2.17 -3.23 5.85
N ILE A 115 -2.20 -2.87 4.56
CA ILE A 115 -1.42 -3.52 3.50
C ILE A 115 -0.46 -2.54 2.86
N ASN A 116 0.63 -3.08 2.32
CA ASN A 116 1.61 -2.31 1.56
C ASN A 116 1.88 -2.97 0.21
N THR A 117 2.27 -2.17 -0.79
CA THR A 117 2.85 -2.66 -2.03
C THR A 117 4.35 -2.43 -2.03
N HIS A 118 5.10 -3.43 -2.52
CA HIS A 118 6.56 -3.37 -2.59
C HIS A 118 7.03 -3.84 -3.98
N PRO A 119 7.87 -3.07 -4.70
CA PRO A 119 8.27 -3.39 -6.07
C PRO A 119 9.44 -4.38 -6.13
N ALA A 120 9.29 -5.52 -5.44
CA ALA A 120 10.13 -6.72 -5.54
C ALA A 120 9.34 -7.97 -5.15
N LEU A 121 9.91 -9.15 -5.36
CA LEU A 121 9.38 -10.42 -4.86
C LEU A 121 9.90 -10.67 -3.44
N LEU A 122 9.22 -10.13 -2.43
CA LEU A 122 9.58 -10.39 -1.03
C LEU A 122 9.64 -11.91 -0.75
N PRO A 123 10.60 -12.37 0.07
CA PRO A 123 11.48 -11.61 0.96
C PRO A 123 12.74 -11.05 0.29
N ALA A 124 12.89 -11.15 -1.03
CA ALA A 124 14.04 -10.58 -1.72
C ALA A 124 13.91 -9.05 -1.83
N PHE A 125 15.02 -8.35 -1.65
CA PHE A 125 15.16 -6.89 -1.84
C PHE A 125 14.15 -6.05 -1.04
N PRO A 126 14.06 -6.20 0.29
CA PRO A 126 13.28 -5.30 1.14
C PRO A 126 13.88 -3.91 1.21
N GLY A 127 13.11 -2.90 1.65
CA GLY A 127 13.61 -1.55 1.91
C GLY A 127 13.39 -0.57 0.76
N VAL A 128 14.23 0.47 0.68
CA VAL A 128 13.91 1.68 -0.09
C VAL A 128 14.34 1.69 -1.55
N ARG A 129 15.18 0.75 -2.00
CA ARG A 129 15.72 0.70 -3.38
C ARG A 129 15.59 -0.67 -4.06
N PRO A 130 14.47 -1.37 -3.93
CA PRO A 130 14.34 -2.77 -4.34
C PRO A 130 14.62 -3.01 -5.82
N VAL A 131 14.24 -2.10 -6.70
CA VAL A 131 14.48 -2.21 -8.15
C VAL A 131 15.96 -2.07 -8.50
N ALA A 132 16.64 -1.09 -7.89
CA ALA A 132 18.09 -0.90 -8.07
C ALA A 132 18.87 -2.07 -7.50
N ASP A 133 18.46 -2.58 -6.34
CA ASP A 133 19.12 -3.70 -5.66
C ASP A 133 18.94 -5.01 -6.47
N ALA A 134 17.75 -5.24 -7.04
CA ALA A 134 17.49 -6.37 -7.93
C ALA A 134 18.35 -6.34 -9.20
N LEU A 135 18.46 -5.17 -9.86
CA LEU A 135 19.34 -4.97 -11.01
C LEU A 135 20.81 -5.16 -10.64
N GLY A 136 21.25 -4.54 -9.55
CA GLY A 136 22.64 -4.62 -9.08
C GLY A 136 23.04 -6.05 -8.70
N TYR A 137 22.11 -6.85 -8.17
CA TYR A 137 22.33 -8.26 -7.86
C TYR A 137 22.40 -9.13 -9.13
N GLY A 138 21.77 -8.69 -10.23
CA GLY A 138 21.77 -9.41 -11.50
C GLY A 138 20.71 -10.52 -11.60
N VAL A 139 19.60 -10.43 -10.86
CA VAL A 139 18.50 -11.39 -10.97
C VAL A 139 17.86 -11.35 -12.35
N LYS A 140 17.25 -12.44 -12.75
CA LYS A 140 16.55 -12.55 -14.05
C LYS A 140 15.05 -12.29 -13.92
N VAL A 141 14.54 -12.37 -12.68
CA VAL A 141 13.13 -12.14 -12.35
C VAL A 141 13.07 -11.37 -11.05
N THR A 142 12.26 -10.34 -11.04
CA THR A 142 11.81 -9.59 -9.85
C THR A 142 10.29 -9.48 -9.91
N GLY A 143 9.68 -8.46 -9.32
CA GLY A 143 8.23 -8.31 -9.40
C GLY A 143 7.63 -7.32 -8.44
N ALA A 144 6.41 -7.59 -8.05
CA ALA A 144 5.66 -6.82 -7.07
C ALA A 144 5.06 -7.74 -6.01
N THR A 145 4.97 -7.25 -4.78
CA THR A 145 4.36 -7.93 -3.64
C THR A 145 3.33 -7.02 -2.99
N VAL A 146 2.16 -7.57 -2.67
CA VAL A 146 1.22 -6.97 -1.71
C VAL A 146 1.26 -7.82 -0.44
N HIS A 147 1.49 -7.19 0.71
CA HIS A 147 1.63 -7.86 1.99
C HIS A 147 0.91 -7.11 3.11
N LEU A 148 0.58 -7.81 4.20
CA LEU A 148 0.13 -7.19 5.44
C LEU A 148 1.30 -6.45 6.08
N VAL A 149 1.03 -5.31 6.70
CA VAL A 149 2.04 -4.55 7.44
C VAL A 149 2.10 -5.08 8.88
N ASP A 150 3.31 -5.44 9.30
CA ASP A 150 3.65 -5.83 10.68
C ASP A 150 4.63 -4.82 11.30
N ASP A 151 5.35 -5.19 12.36
CA ASP A 151 6.29 -4.30 13.07
C ASP A 151 7.62 -4.11 12.34
N GLY A 152 7.92 -4.96 11.36
CA GLY A 152 9.15 -4.89 10.58
C GLY A 152 8.99 -4.11 9.29
N VAL A 153 10.09 -3.89 8.59
CA VAL A 153 10.09 -3.27 7.25
C VAL A 153 9.96 -4.38 6.21
N ASP A 154 8.85 -4.38 5.47
CA ASP A 154 8.54 -5.35 4.41
C ASP A 154 8.58 -6.82 4.88
N THR A 155 8.29 -7.07 6.15
CA THR A 155 8.37 -8.40 6.77
C THR A 155 7.02 -9.09 6.95
N GLY A 156 5.91 -8.43 6.71
CA GLY A 156 4.58 -8.98 6.94
C GLY A 156 4.18 -10.13 6.01
N PRO A 157 3.13 -10.89 6.36
CA PRO A 157 2.64 -11.99 5.53
C PRO A 157 2.23 -11.54 4.13
N VAL A 158 2.68 -12.29 3.12
CA VAL A 158 2.43 -11.99 1.71
C VAL A 158 0.99 -12.38 1.33
N LEU A 159 0.25 -11.42 0.79
CA LEU A 159 -1.11 -11.62 0.26
C LEU A 159 -1.09 -12.09 -1.19
N ALA A 160 -0.26 -11.44 -2.02
CA ALA A 160 -0.16 -11.76 -3.44
C ALA A 160 1.16 -11.26 -4.02
N GLN A 161 1.61 -11.92 -5.09
CA GLN A 161 2.82 -11.54 -5.84
C GLN A 161 2.61 -11.67 -7.34
N ARG A 162 3.37 -10.84 -8.10
CA ARG A 162 3.48 -10.92 -9.55
C ARG A 162 4.94 -10.84 -9.98
N ALA A 163 5.37 -11.77 -10.80
CA ALA A 163 6.71 -11.80 -11.34
C ALA A 163 6.85 -10.86 -12.55
N VAL A 164 8.01 -10.23 -12.66
CA VAL A 164 8.41 -9.36 -13.79
C VAL A 164 9.81 -9.75 -14.23
N GLU A 165 9.97 -10.02 -15.51
CA GLU A 165 11.26 -10.35 -16.11
C GLU A 165 12.19 -9.12 -16.12
N VAL A 166 13.46 -9.34 -15.76
CA VAL A 166 14.55 -8.38 -15.95
C VAL A 166 15.17 -8.65 -17.32
N ARG A 167 15.10 -7.68 -18.21
CA ARG A 167 15.57 -7.79 -19.61
C ARG A 167 16.99 -7.29 -19.74
N PRO A 168 17.76 -7.83 -20.69
CA PRO A 168 19.06 -7.25 -21.04
C PRO A 168 18.94 -5.77 -21.39
N GLY A 169 19.81 -4.94 -20.79
CA GLY A 169 19.80 -3.49 -20.98
C GLY A 169 18.77 -2.69 -20.19
N ASP A 170 18.05 -3.31 -19.25
CA ASP A 170 17.17 -2.58 -18.35
C ASP A 170 17.93 -1.54 -17.51
N THR A 171 17.33 -0.39 -17.40
CA THR A 171 17.64 0.60 -16.36
C THR A 171 16.70 0.45 -15.18
N VAL A 172 16.99 1.12 -14.08
CA VAL A 172 16.08 1.17 -12.91
C VAL A 172 14.70 1.68 -13.33
N GLU A 173 14.67 2.71 -14.17
CA GLU A 173 13.45 3.35 -14.65
C GLU A 173 12.63 2.41 -15.53
N SER A 174 13.27 1.76 -16.52
CA SER A 174 12.57 0.87 -17.46
C SER A 174 11.99 -0.35 -16.76
N LEU A 175 12.74 -0.95 -15.84
CA LEU A 175 12.27 -2.08 -15.05
C LEU A 175 11.15 -1.64 -14.10
N HIS A 176 11.32 -0.50 -13.40
CA HIS A 176 10.32 0.01 -12.48
C HIS A 176 8.98 0.32 -13.17
N GLU A 177 9.00 0.90 -14.39
CA GLU A 177 7.75 1.14 -15.13
C GLU A 177 7.00 -0.16 -15.44
N ARG A 178 7.70 -1.26 -15.77
CA ARG A 178 7.06 -2.57 -15.95
C ARG A 178 6.51 -3.14 -14.64
N ILE A 179 7.27 -3.00 -13.55
CA ILE A 179 6.80 -3.43 -12.22
C ILE A 179 5.55 -2.65 -11.82
N LYS A 180 5.50 -1.34 -12.00
CA LYS A 180 4.33 -0.50 -11.68
C LYS A 180 3.06 -0.94 -12.41
N ILE A 181 3.17 -1.48 -13.61
CA ILE A 181 2.00 -2.02 -14.33
C ILE A 181 1.41 -3.19 -13.55
N GLU A 182 2.27 -4.12 -13.13
CA GLU A 182 1.83 -5.31 -12.38
C GLU A 182 1.43 -4.96 -10.94
N GLU A 183 2.11 -4.01 -10.28
CA GLU A 183 1.71 -3.51 -8.95
C GLU A 183 0.27 -2.96 -8.93
N ARG A 184 -0.09 -2.13 -9.92
CA ARG A 184 -1.44 -1.57 -10.02
C ARG A 184 -2.50 -2.66 -10.16
N ARG A 185 -2.27 -3.65 -11.04
CA ARG A 185 -3.17 -4.79 -11.24
C ARG A 185 -3.27 -5.65 -9.98
N LEU A 186 -2.13 -5.93 -9.39
CA LEU A 186 -2.03 -6.76 -8.19
C LEU A 186 -2.75 -6.12 -7.01
N LEU A 187 -2.52 -4.81 -6.76
CA LEU A 187 -3.16 -4.09 -5.67
C LEU A 187 -4.68 -4.11 -5.81
N VAL A 188 -5.21 -3.73 -6.98
CA VAL A 188 -6.66 -3.69 -7.24
C VAL A 188 -7.29 -5.08 -7.04
N SER A 189 -6.69 -6.13 -7.61
CA SER A 189 -7.20 -7.51 -7.48
C SER A 189 -7.13 -8.01 -6.03
N THR A 190 -6.05 -7.69 -5.30
CA THR A 190 -5.89 -8.10 -3.90
C THR A 190 -6.89 -7.40 -2.99
N VAL A 191 -7.11 -6.09 -3.17
CA VAL A 191 -8.13 -5.34 -2.41
C VAL A 191 -9.52 -5.91 -2.67
N ALA A 192 -9.84 -6.21 -3.92
CA ALA A 192 -11.14 -6.79 -4.27
C ALA A 192 -11.34 -8.20 -3.67
N ALA A 193 -10.32 -9.04 -3.72
CA ALA A 193 -10.37 -10.38 -3.14
C ALA A 193 -10.50 -10.34 -1.62
N LEU A 194 -9.67 -9.52 -0.97
CA LEU A 194 -9.68 -9.35 0.48
C LEU A 194 -11.03 -8.81 0.99
N ALA A 195 -11.62 -7.85 0.27
CA ALA A 195 -12.93 -7.33 0.63
C ALA A 195 -14.07 -8.36 0.46
N ARG A 196 -14.04 -9.18 -0.61
CA ARG A 196 -15.09 -10.19 -0.85
C ARG A 196 -15.00 -11.40 0.07
N SER A 197 -13.79 -11.88 0.31
CA SER A 197 -13.57 -13.20 0.93
C SER A 197 -12.87 -13.12 2.30
N GLY A 198 -12.25 -11.99 2.62
CA GLY A 198 -11.32 -11.90 3.75
C GLY A 198 -10.08 -12.74 3.49
N ALA A 199 -9.27 -12.94 4.53
CA ALA A 199 -8.11 -13.81 4.50
C ALA A 199 -7.93 -14.56 5.82
N THR A 200 -7.37 -15.76 5.76
CA THR A 200 -6.88 -16.49 6.95
C THR A 200 -5.36 -16.47 6.93
N VAL A 201 -4.78 -16.05 8.03
CA VAL A 201 -3.32 -15.99 8.22
C VAL A 201 -2.91 -17.03 9.24
N THR A 202 -2.04 -17.96 8.83
CA THR A 202 -1.47 -19.00 9.71
C THR A 202 0.04 -18.91 9.66
N GLY A 203 0.63 -18.34 10.72
CA GLY A 203 2.05 -17.99 10.70
C GLY A 203 2.34 -16.95 9.62
N ARG A 204 3.03 -17.35 8.54
CA ARG A 204 3.30 -16.52 7.36
C ARG A 204 2.44 -16.86 6.14
N GLU A 205 1.72 -17.97 6.19
CA GLU A 205 0.86 -18.38 5.10
C GLU A 205 -0.46 -17.61 5.14
N VAL A 206 -0.85 -17.08 3.98
CA VAL A 206 -2.12 -16.36 3.79
C VAL A 206 -2.95 -17.07 2.75
N THR A 207 -4.18 -17.39 3.11
CA THR A 207 -5.18 -17.94 2.20
C THR A 207 -6.32 -16.94 2.03
N ILE A 208 -6.58 -16.51 0.80
CA ILE A 208 -7.77 -15.77 0.40
C ILE A 208 -8.64 -16.77 -0.38
N PRO A 209 -9.83 -17.12 0.10
CA PRO A 209 -10.72 -18.11 -0.53
C PRO A 209 -11.20 -17.72 -1.92
#